data_8c71acc17c5025ccabfcee4f5b1a8199
#
_entry.id   8c71acc17c5025ccabfcee4f5b1a8199
#
_cell.length_a   1.000
_cell.length_b   1.000
_cell.length_c   1.000
_cell.angle_alpha   90.00
_cell.angle_beta   90.00
_cell.angle_gamma   90.00
#
_symmetry.space_group_name_H-M   'P 1'
#
loop_
_entity.id
_entity.type
_entity.pdbx_description
1 polymer ?
#
loop_
_entity_poly.entity_id
_entity_poly.type
_entity_poly.pdbx_seq_one_letter_code
_entity_poly.pdbx_strand_id
1 'polypeptide(L)'
;MKKTALALFAGAFLANDVSALIYKAEETGTQIDFTGSARLQWRSTANKTSPVNGNTTRNHVNQAVRDNGSRFGFKITQQLGEGFYALGRVEWRFQDLASSQHGFDHLYDRHLYAGFGHKSFGELTYGNMATITDEVKQTDLANTLSLSDGLLPYAARHSIQYTYSGVEGLKVGAFYAGHSQRSSNGLDLSNELKDIWGVGATYKYKIDGKQSIKTGIGFARDRFEQANRPAYDRNAYALGLAYTYDKTTVGVDLERRITKDQTYVGNKRIEKEIRTVALQKLTDDLSVYTMYAYKENKLNAVSGQNDTKRRNNQFMVGSEYYLFSDYLKPMNLKLKAFVEWQSNHIKNFTNGNKSSRVRDNVTVIGARAYW
;
A
#
# COMPACT_ATOMS: atom_id res chain seq x y z
N MET A 1 -35.30 31.12 8.11
CA MET A 1 -34.25 30.34 8.73
C MET A 1 -34.29 28.93 8.12
N LYS A 2 -33.50 28.66 7.08
CA LYS A 2 -33.40 27.36 6.45
C LYS A 2 -32.12 26.70 6.98
N LYS A 3 -32.25 25.63 7.75
CA LYS A 3 -31.13 24.79 8.21
C LYS A 3 -30.65 23.97 7.02
N THR A 4 -29.58 24.40 6.41
CA THR A 4 -28.89 23.61 5.38
C THR A 4 -28.06 22.53 6.10
N ALA A 5 -28.49 21.29 6.03
CA ALA A 5 -27.73 20.15 6.49
C ALA A 5 -26.50 19.99 5.57
N LEU A 6 -25.32 20.27 6.11
CA LEU A 6 -24.06 20.05 5.44
C LEU A 6 -23.78 18.55 5.49
N ALA A 7 -24.06 17.84 4.40
CA ALA A 7 -23.67 16.45 4.25
C ALA A 7 -22.14 16.38 4.19
N LEU A 8 -21.53 15.84 5.24
CA LEU A 8 -20.11 15.48 5.24
C LEU A 8 -19.88 14.38 4.21
N PHE A 9 -19.32 14.74 3.07
CA PHE A 9 -18.70 13.76 2.19
C PHE A 9 -17.36 13.31 2.81
N ALA A 10 -17.43 12.32 3.68
CA ALA A 10 -16.28 11.52 4.04
C ALA A 10 -15.95 10.63 2.86
N GLY A 11 -15.08 11.08 1.95
CA GLY A 11 -14.41 10.22 1.00
C GLY A 11 -13.65 9.17 1.81
N ALA A 12 -14.14 7.92 1.77
CA ALA A 12 -13.55 6.82 2.52
C ALA A 12 -12.19 6.45 1.92
N PHE A 13 -11.15 7.16 2.31
CA PHE A 13 -9.80 6.62 2.25
C PHE A 13 -9.70 5.55 3.34
N LEU A 14 -9.66 4.29 2.93
CA LEU A 14 -9.25 3.18 3.77
C LEU A 14 -7.71 3.10 3.84
N ALA A 15 -7.09 4.18 4.17
CA ALA A 15 -5.88 4.21 4.96
C ALA A 15 -6.35 4.82 6.28
N ASN A 16 -5.96 4.29 7.41
CA ASN A 16 -6.28 4.77 8.75
C ASN A 16 -5.97 6.28 8.93
N ASP A 17 -6.61 7.14 8.13
CA ASP A 17 -6.49 8.58 8.19
C ASP A 17 -7.37 9.05 9.34
N VAL A 18 -6.72 9.12 10.43
CA VAL A 18 -7.20 9.70 11.64
C VAL A 18 -6.87 11.15 11.61
N SER A 19 -7.90 11.94 11.76
CA SER A 19 -7.87 13.26 12.37
C SER A 19 -6.93 14.27 11.74
N ALA A 20 -7.41 14.93 10.73
CA ALA A 20 -6.82 16.17 10.26
C ALA A 20 -7.12 17.30 11.26
N LEU A 21 -6.15 18.14 11.58
CA LEU A 21 -6.46 19.49 12.02
C LEU A 21 -7.06 20.20 10.80
N ILE A 22 -8.38 20.44 10.85
CA ILE A 22 -9.11 21.00 9.72
C ILE A 22 -9.36 22.49 10.01
N TYR A 23 -8.78 23.33 9.17
CA TYR A 23 -9.12 24.74 9.10
C TYR A 23 -10.09 25.00 7.95
N LYS A 24 -11.20 25.66 8.21
CA LYS A 24 -12.20 26.05 7.22
C LYS A 24 -12.41 27.56 7.26
N ALA A 25 -12.18 28.22 6.15
CA ALA A 25 -12.57 29.61 5.92
C ALA A 25 -13.88 29.61 5.13
N GLU A 26 -15.02 29.76 5.82
CA GLU A 26 -16.35 29.67 5.21
C GLU A 26 -16.57 30.76 4.17
N GLU A 27 -16.05 31.96 4.40
CA GLU A 27 -16.19 33.12 3.50
C GLU A 27 -15.54 32.87 2.13
N THR A 28 -14.40 32.19 2.11
CA THR A 28 -13.65 31.92 0.87
C THR A 28 -13.93 30.54 0.30
N GLY A 29 -14.57 29.64 1.07
CA GLY A 29 -14.75 28.24 0.70
C GLY A 29 -13.44 27.43 0.70
N THR A 30 -12.43 27.89 1.44
CA THR A 30 -11.12 27.23 1.56
C THR A 30 -11.14 26.25 2.74
N GLN A 31 -10.66 25.05 2.52
CA GLN A 31 -10.39 24.07 3.58
C GLN A 31 -8.92 23.64 3.52
N ILE A 32 -8.27 23.62 4.69
CA ILE A 32 -6.90 23.13 4.85
C ILE A 32 -6.94 21.97 5.86
N ASP A 33 -6.55 20.80 5.43
CA ASP A 33 -6.41 19.60 6.25
C ASP A 33 -4.93 19.37 6.53
N PHE A 34 -4.52 19.45 7.80
CA PHE A 34 -3.19 19.07 8.25
C PHE A 34 -3.24 17.65 8.82
N THR A 35 -2.48 16.72 8.28
CA THR A 35 -2.43 15.33 8.69
C THR A 35 -1.02 14.90 8.99
N GLY A 36 -0.86 13.97 9.92
CA GLY A 36 0.47 13.41 10.19
C GLY A 36 0.41 12.13 10.99
N SER A 37 1.57 11.48 11.07
CA SER A 37 1.78 10.37 11.99
C SER A 37 3.24 10.23 12.37
N ALA A 38 3.52 10.06 13.66
CA ALA A 38 4.79 9.59 14.18
C ALA A 38 4.74 8.06 14.31
N ARG A 39 5.72 7.35 13.76
CA ARG A 39 5.75 5.90 13.66
C ARG A 39 7.10 5.36 14.07
N LEU A 40 7.14 4.71 15.22
CA LEU A 40 8.36 4.14 15.77
C LEU A 40 8.24 2.62 15.85
N GLN A 41 9.35 1.94 15.64
CA GLN A 41 9.41 0.49 15.82
C GLN A 41 10.78 0.01 16.28
N TRP A 42 10.78 -1.05 17.07
CA TRP A 42 11.88 -1.96 17.27
C TRP A 42 11.64 -3.22 16.43
N ARG A 43 12.70 -3.79 15.86
CA ARG A 43 12.61 -4.96 14.99
C ARG A 43 13.71 -5.97 15.29
N SER A 44 13.33 -7.23 15.39
CA SER A 44 14.22 -8.38 15.47
C SER A 44 13.98 -9.30 14.27
N THR A 45 15.04 -9.75 13.62
CA THR A 45 14.99 -10.64 12.46
C THR A 45 15.92 -11.82 12.68
N ALA A 46 15.39 -13.03 12.51
CA ALA A 46 16.15 -14.28 12.54
C ALA A 46 16.01 -15.01 11.20
N ASN A 47 17.12 -15.20 10.51
CA ASN A 47 17.18 -15.85 9.20
C ASN A 47 17.96 -17.16 9.28
N LYS A 48 17.47 -18.21 8.59
CA LYS A 48 18.15 -19.47 8.37
C LYS A 48 18.08 -19.83 6.90
N THR A 49 19.24 -19.89 6.24
CA THR A 49 19.38 -20.32 4.85
C THR A 49 20.03 -21.69 4.78
N SER A 50 19.37 -22.63 4.13
CA SER A 50 19.84 -24.00 3.95
C SER A 50 19.88 -24.32 2.45
N PRO A 51 21.03 -24.23 1.79
CA PRO A 51 21.21 -24.70 0.41
C PRO A 51 21.12 -26.24 0.36
N VAL A 52 20.81 -26.79 -0.79
CA VAL A 52 20.79 -28.26 -0.98
C VAL A 52 22.22 -28.82 -0.86
N ASN A 53 23.18 -28.14 -1.47
CA ASN A 53 24.59 -28.45 -1.39
C ASN A 53 25.31 -27.31 -0.68
N GLY A 54 25.83 -27.55 0.52
CA GLY A 54 26.57 -26.57 1.31
C GLY A 54 26.06 -26.40 2.74
N ASN A 55 26.72 -25.53 3.48
CA ASN A 55 26.47 -25.34 4.88
C ASN A 55 25.24 -24.43 5.12
N THR A 56 24.47 -24.77 6.14
CA THR A 56 23.40 -23.92 6.63
C THR A 56 23.98 -22.68 7.33
N THR A 57 23.51 -21.50 6.90
CA THR A 57 23.83 -20.22 7.55
C THR A 57 22.66 -19.77 8.43
N ARG A 58 22.98 -19.09 9.53
CA ARG A 58 22.02 -18.46 10.42
C ARG A 58 22.48 -17.04 10.70
N ASN A 59 21.53 -16.12 10.70
CA ASN A 59 21.77 -14.73 11.05
C ASN A 59 20.65 -14.23 11.96
N HIS A 60 21.01 -13.46 12.98
CA HIS A 60 20.09 -12.82 13.89
C HIS A 60 20.49 -11.37 14.05
N VAL A 61 19.55 -10.46 13.81
CA VAL A 61 19.78 -9.01 13.88
C VAL A 61 18.68 -8.37 14.71
N ASN A 62 19.09 -7.69 15.77
CA ASN A 62 18.24 -6.78 16.53
C ASN A 62 18.55 -5.35 16.08
N GLN A 63 17.54 -4.63 15.66
CA GLN A 63 17.67 -3.23 15.27
C GLN A 63 17.34 -2.34 16.46
N ALA A 64 17.98 -1.17 16.55
CA ALA A 64 17.55 -0.12 17.48
C ALA A 64 16.13 0.36 17.13
N VAL A 65 15.49 1.07 18.06
CA VAL A 65 14.24 1.78 17.77
C VAL A 65 14.50 2.80 16.67
N ARG A 66 13.65 2.79 15.64
CA ARG A 66 13.80 3.65 14.47
C ARG A 66 12.46 4.10 13.91
N ASP A 67 12.51 5.06 13.01
CA ASP A 67 11.36 5.50 12.23
C ASP A 67 10.80 4.36 11.35
N ASN A 68 9.48 4.33 11.22
CA ASN A 68 8.78 3.44 10.29
C ASN A 68 7.88 4.24 9.35
N GLY A 69 8.46 5.27 8.73
CA GLY A 69 7.78 6.12 7.75
C GLY A 69 6.82 7.11 8.39
N SER A 70 7.28 7.78 9.44
CA SER A 70 6.66 9.00 9.95
C SER A 70 6.45 10.00 8.83
N ARG A 71 5.34 10.71 8.87
CA ARG A 71 4.93 11.60 7.80
C ARG A 71 4.06 12.73 8.30
N PHE A 72 4.03 13.81 7.54
CA PHE A 72 3.10 14.91 7.71
C PHE A 72 2.80 15.58 6.38
N GLY A 73 1.68 16.27 6.28
CA GLY A 73 1.32 16.93 5.04
C GLY A 73 0.08 17.78 5.14
N PHE A 74 -0.20 18.46 4.05
CA PHE A 74 -1.34 19.35 3.90
C PHE A 74 -2.14 18.96 2.66
N LYS A 75 -3.47 19.00 2.78
CA LYS A 75 -4.38 19.01 1.65
C LYS A 75 -5.17 20.33 1.71
N ILE A 76 -5.14 21.08 0.63
CA ILE A 76 -5.90 22.31 0.47
C ILE A 76 -7.00 22.05 -0.54
N THR A 77 -8.22 22.43 -0.23
CA THR A 77 -9.37 22.37 -1.13
C THR A 77 -10.02 23.73 -1.20
N GLN A 78 -10.19 24.27 -2.40
CA GLN A 78 -10.82 25.55 -2.67
C GLN A 78 -12.11 25.32 -3.44
N GLN A 79 -13.25 25.73 -2.88
CA GLN A 79 -14.53 25.74 -3.60
C GLN A 79 -14.53 26.84 -4.66
N LEU A 80 -14.97 26.51 -5.87
CA LEU A 80 -15.02 27.44 -7.02
C LEU A 80 -16.46 27.81 -7.42
N GLY A 81 -17.46 27.24 -6.76
CA GLY A 81 -18.87 27.41 -7.10
C GLY A 81 -19.43 26.28 -7.95
N GLU A 82 -20.75 26.18 -8.03
CA GLU A 82 -21.51 25.21 -8.86
C GLU A 82 -21.07 23.74 -8.70
N GLY A 83 -20.46 23.38 -7.56
CA GLY A 83 -19.96 22.04 -7.28
C GLY A 83 -18.52 21.79 -7.73
N PHE A 84 -17.88 22.75 -8.39
CA PHE A 84 -16.46 22.69 -8.75
C PHE A 84 -15.56 23.03 -7.57
N TYR A 85 -14.39 22.43 -7.52
CA TYR A 85 -13.32 22.72 -6.57
C TYR A 85 -11.94 22.49 -7.18
N ALA A 86 -10.97 23.24 -6.70
CA ALA A 86 -9.54 22.98 -6.90
C ALA A 86 -8.95 22.34 -5.65
N LEU A 87 -7.91 21.54 -5.81
CA LEU A 87 -7.20 20.93 -4.71
C LEU A 87 -5.69 20.86 -4.94
N GLY A 88 -4.95 20.84 -3.84
CA GLY A 88 -3.53 20.56 -3.81
C GLY A 88 -3.19 19.71 -2.59
N ARG A 89 -2.26 18.79 -2.72
CA ARG A 89 -1.74 17.98 -1.61
C ARG A 89 -0.24 17.91 -1.65
N VAL A 90 0.38 18.09 -0.48
CA VAL A 90 1.77 17.78 -0.23
C VAL A 90 1.87 16.87 0.99
N GLU A 91 2.67 15.83 0.91
CA GLU A 91 2.98 14.92 2.02
C GLU A 91 4.47 14.60 1.98
N TRP A 92 5.16 14.86 3.08
CA TRP A 92 6.54 14.44 3.31
C TRP A 92 6.59 13.22 4.20
N ARG A 93 7.59 12.39 3.94
CA ARG A 93 7.84 11.18 4.71
C ARG A 93 9.31 11.08 5.08
N PHE A 94 9.58 10.64 6.31
CA PHE A 94 10.91 10.24 6.73
C PHE A 94 11.25 8.88 6.14
N GLN A 95 12.49 8.70 5.75
CA GLN A 95 13.00 7.45 5.20
C GLN A 95 14.34 7.11 5.85
N ASP A 96 14.49 5.82 6.16
CA ASP A 96 15.77 5.23 6.53
C ASP A 96 16.59 5.01 5.24
N LEU A 97 17.70 5.72 5.11
CA LEU A 97 18.69 5.44 4.07
C LEU A 97 19.57 4.31 4.55
N ALA A 98 20.03 3.44 3.63
CA ALA A 98 20.89 2.29 3.94
C ALA A 98 22.21 2.67 4.67
N SER A 99 22.62 3.94 4.59
CA SER A 99 23.78 4.52 5.27
C SER A 99 23.47 5.10 6.64
N SER A 100 22.20 5.29 7.02
CA SER A 100 21.80 5.85 8.29
C SER A 100 21.36 4.76 9.25
N GLN A 101 21.87 4.81 10.48
CA GLN A 101 21.52 3.82 11.50
C GLN A 101 20.23 4.13 12.24
N HIS A 102 19.63 5.32 12.04
CA HIS A 102 18.57 5.85 12.89
C HIS A 102 17.23 6.13 12.21
N GLY A 103 17.15 6.15 10.87
CA GLY A 103 15.90 6.28 10.14
C GLY A 103 15.22 7.66 10.17
N PHE A 104 15.91 8.68 10.73
CA PHE A 104 15.36 10.02 10.84
C PHE A 104 16.04 11.06 9.93
N ASP A 105 16.93 10.64 9.05
CA ASP A 105 17.89 11.53 8.42
C ASP A 105 17.45 12.08 7.08
N HIS A 106 16.40 11.53 6.47
CA HIS A 106 15.99 11.93 5.14
C HIS A 106 14.50 12.19 5.05
N LEU A 107 14.16 13.39 4.60
CA LEU A 107 12.80 13.80 4.31
C LEU A 107 12.61 13.86 2.79
N TYR A 108 11.58 13.19 2.26
CA TYR A 108 11.27 13.22 0.83
C TYR A 108 9.78 13.42 0.58
N ASP A 109 9.45 13.99 -0.59
CA ASP A 109 8.09 14.14 -1.06
C ASP A 109 7.49 12.78 -1.44
N ARG A 110 6.48 12.35 -0.69
CA ARG A 110 5.70 11.16 -1.02
C ARG A 110 4.55 11.49 -1.96
N HIS A 111 3.84 12.56 -1.67
CA HIS A 111 2.78 13.11 -2.49
C HIS A 111 3.04 14.58 -2.77
N LEU A 112 2.90 14.97 -4.03
CA LEU A 112 2.90 16.35 -4.47
C LEU A 112 2.06 16.41 -5.75
N TYR A 113 0.81 16.80 -5.61
CA TYR A 113 -0.09 16.90 -6.74
C TYR A 113 -1.11 18.02 -6.56
N ALA A 114 -1.66 18.45 -7.66
CA ALA A 114 -2.77 19.40 -7.71
C ALA A 114 -3.80 18.91 -8.72
N GLY A 115 -5.00 19.46 -8.64
CA GLY A 115 -6.06 19.11 -9.56
C GLY A 115 -7.33 19.90 -9.30
N PHE A 116 -8.37 19.50 -9.99
CA PHE A 116 -9.71 20.02 -9.83
C PHE A 116 -10.72 18.91 -10.00
N GLY A 117 -11.87 19.13 -9.43
CA GLY A 117 -12.95 18.18 -9.47
C GLY A 117 -14.31 18.83 -9.43
N HIS A 118 -15.30 18.01 -9.63
CA HIS A 118 -16.70 18.36 -9.47
C HIS A 118 -17.41 17.22 -8.73
N LYS A 119 -18.32 17.58 -7.84
CA LYS A 119 -19.05 16.63 -6.98
C LYS A 119 -19.74 15.50 -7.76
N SER A 120 -20.22 15.80 -8.98
CA SER A 120 -20.93 14.83 -9.83
C SER A 120 -20.08 14.21 -10.93
N PHE A 121 -18.93 14.79 -11.29
CA PHE A 121 -18.14 14.36 -12.44
C PHE A 121 -16.78 13.75 -12.07
N GLY A 122 -16.42 13.78 -10.78
CA GLY A 122 -15.16 13.22 -10.31
C GLY A 122 -14.02 14.23 -10.26
N GLU A 123 -12.81 13.74 -10.10
CA GLU A 123 -11.59 14.49 -9.80
C GLU A 123 -10.49 14.15 -10.79
N LEU A 124 -9.83 15.15 -11.35
CA LEU A 124 -8.65 15.03 -12.20
C LEU A 124 -7.45 15.64 -11.47
N THR A 125 -6.41 14.86 -11.27
CA THR A 125 -5.19 15.27 -10.57
C THR A 125 -3.94 15.01 -11.39
N TYR A 126 -2.90 15.82 -11.17
CA TYR A 126 -1.59 15.65 -11.78
C TYR A 126 -0.48 15.82 -10.74
N GLY A 127 0.50 14.92 -10.76
CA GLY A 127 1.70 14.98 -9.92
C GLY A 127 2.19 13.62 -9.41
N ASN A 128 2.77 13.62 -8.22
CA ASN A 128 3.25 12.43 -7.54
C ASN A 128 2.17 11.97 -6.54
N MET A 129 1.58 10.82 -6.76
CA MET A 129 0.43 10.37 -5.95
C MET A 129 0.33 8.86 -5.82
N ALA A 130 -0.47 8.39 -4.86
CA ALA A 130 -0.94 7.01 -4.85
C ALA A 130 -1.87 6.77 -6.04
N THR A 131 -1.76 5.61 -6.66
CA THR A 131 -2.60 5.23 -7.79
C THR A 131 -3.92 4.61 -7.32
N ILE A 132 -4.96 4.70 -8.13
CA ILE A 132 -6.25 4.03 -7.85
C ILE A 132 -6.08 2.52 -7.69
N THR A 133 -5.06 1.93 -8.29
CA THR A 133 -4.77 0.49 -8.17
C THR A 133 -4.25 0.08 -6.78
N ASP A 134 -3.76 1.00 -5.97
CA ASP A 134 -3.40 0.73 -4.57
C ASP A 134 -4.62 0.39 -3.70
N GLU A 135 -5.79 0.96 -4.02
CA GLU A 135 -7.03 0.77 -3.27
C GLU A 135 -7.70 -0.60 -3.52
N VAL A 136 -7.25 -1.34 -4.53
CA VAL A 136 -7.81 -2.66 -4.91
C VAL A 136 -7.57 -3.70 -3.83
N LYS A 137 -6.45 -3.62 -3.10
CA LYS A 137 -6.10 -4.54 -2.02
C LYS A 137 -7.08 -4.43 -0.84
N GLN A 138 -7.57 -5.57 -0.36
CA GLN A 138 -8.51 -5.64 0.75
C GLN A 138 -7.94 -6.36 1.98
N THR A 139 -6.70 -6.83 1.92
CA THR A 139 -6.04 -7.55 3.02
C THR A 139 -5.02 -6.69 3.79
N ASP A 140 -4.82 -5.42 3.45
CA ASP A 140 -3.84 -4.53 4.09
C ASP A 140 -4.37 -3.94 5.41
N LEU A 141 -4.49 -4.79 6.43
CA LEU A 141 -5.03 -4.42 7.75
C LEU A 141 -3.97 -4.37 8.87
N ALA A 142 -2.76 -4.87 8.62
CA ALA A 142 -1.68 -4.88 9.61
C ALA A 142 -0.93 -3.53 9.70
N ASN A 143 -0.11 -3.37 10.73
CA ASN A 143 0.63 -2.13 10.94
C ASN A 143 1.92 -2.08 10.12
N THR A 144 2.84 -3.04 10.33
CA THR A 144 4.19 -3.02 9.77
C THR A 144 4.48 -4.25 8.93
N LEU A 145 4.10 -5.44 9.43
CA LEU A 145 4.38 -6.71 8.78
C LEU A 145 3.22 -7.16 7.89
N SER A 146 2.51 -6.20 7.28
CA SER A 146 1.49 -6.51 6.28
C SER A 146 2.10 -7.35 5.15
N LEU A 147 1.38 -8.41 4.75
CA LEU A 147 1.75 -9.25 3.61
C LEU A 147 1.24 -8.67 2.28
N SER A 148 0.63 -7.48 2.32
CA SER A 148 -0.07 -6.85 1.20
C SER A 148 0.83 -5.88 0.42
N ASP A 149 2.07 -6.28 0.12
CA ASP A 149 2.96 -5.54 -0.77
C ASP A 149 2.39 -5.41 -2.20
N GLY A 150 1.69 -6.45 -2.68
CA GLY A 150 0.93 -6.39 -3.93
C GLY A 150 1.79 -6.44 -5.21
N LEU A 151 1.13 -6.73 -6.32
CA LEU A 151 1.74 -6.77 -7.65
C LEU A 151 1.30 -5.59 -8.54
N LEU A 152 0.21 -4.90 -8.17
CA LEU A 152 -0.19 -3.65 -8.79
C LEU A 152 0.67 -2.48 -8.29
N PRO A 153 0.89 -1.45 -9.12
CA PRO A 153 1.57 -0.24 -8.67
C PRO A 153 0.73 0.48 -7.61
N TYR A 154 1.40 0.94 -6.53
CA TYR A 154 0.75 1.68 -5.45
C TYR A 154 0.98 3.19 -5.55
N ALA A 155 1.93 3.65 -6.35
CA ALA A 155 2.22 5.06 -6.57
C ALA A 155 2.81 5.28 -7.96
N ALA A 156 2.60 6.48 -8.50
CA ALA A 156 3.21 6.94 -9.73
C ALA A 156 3.70 8.39 -9.57
N ARG A 157 4.75 8.74 -10.32
CA ARG A 157 5.27 10.12 -10.44
C ARG A 157 4.94 10.68 -11.80
N HIS A 158 4.77 12.01 -11.86
CA HIS A 158 4.38 12.72 -13.07
C HIS A 158 3.15 12.08 -13.71
N SER A 159 2.19 11.67 -12.87
CA SER A 159 1.01 10.97 -13.32
C SER A 159 -0.20 11.89 -13.39
N ILE A 160 -1.03 11.67 -14.40
CA ILE A 160 -2.38 12.18 -14.45
C ILE A 160 -3.31 11.07 -13.98
N GLN A 161 -4.25 11.38 -13.10
CA GLN A 161 -5.23 10.42 -12.59
C GLN A 161 -6.62 11.04 -12.58
N TYR A 162 -7.58 10.30 -13.09
CA TYR A 162 -8.99 10.60 -12.95
C TYR A 162 -9.62 9.61 -12.00
N THR A 163 -10.46 10.11 -11.07
CA THR A 163 -11.25 9.27 -10.16
C THR A 163 -12.69 9.76 -10.09
N TYR A 164 -13.62 8.82 -10.01
CA TYR A 164 -15.03 9.09 -9.86
C TYR A 164 -15.59 8.34 -8.65
N SER A 165 -16.34 9.04 -7.81
CA SER A 165 -16.95 8.52 -6.57
C SER A 165 -18.40 9.02 -6.41
N GLY A 166 -19.08 9.41 -7.50
CA GLY A 166 -20.45 9.97 -7.46
C GLY A 166 -21.55 8.96 -7.12
N VAL A 167 -21.23 7.66 -7.09
CA VAL A 167 -22.16 6.61 -6.65
C VAL A 167 -21.71 6.12 -5.26
N GLU A 168 -22.66 6.02 -4.32
CA GLU A 168 -22.34 5.59 -2.95
C GLU A 168 -21.65 4.21 -2.95
N GLY A 169 -20.52 4.16 -2.24
CA GLY A 169 -19.70 2.95 -2.12
C GLY A 169 -18.82 2.64 -3.32
N LEU A 170 -19.06 3.23 -4.50
CA LEU A 170 -18.28 3.02 -5.71
C LEU A 170 -17.16 4.06 -5.83
N LYS A 171 -15.96 3.59 -6.11
CA LYS A 171 -14.85 4.43 -6.59
C LYS A 171 -14.21 3.76 -7.78
N VAL A 172 -14.10 4.48 -8.90
CA VAL A 172 -13.42 4.00 -10.11
C VAL A 172 -12.40 5.04 -10.54
N GLY A 173 -11.37 4.60 -11.23
CA GLY A 173 -10.39 5.54 -11.76
C GLY A 173 -9.42 4.91 -12.75
N ALA A 174 -8.68 5.81 -13.39
CA ALA A 174 -7.61 5.47 -14.30
C ALA A 174 -6.45 6.45 -14.12
N PHE A 175 -5.23 5.96 -14.31
CA PHE A 175 -4.04 6.82 -14.29
C PHE A 175 -3.11 6.50 -15.45
N TYR A 176 -2.32 7.51 -15.82
CA TYR A 176 -1.22 7.40 -16.77
C TYR A 176 -0.03 8.20 -16.26
N ALA A 177 1.16 7.65 -16.39
CA ALA A 177 2.41 8.38 -16.17
C ALA A 177 3.39 8.09 -17.32
N GLY A 178 4.05 9.13 -17.78
CA GLY A 178 5.07 9.04 -18.82
C GLY A 178 6.45 8.67 -18.25
N HIS A 179 7.47 9.04 -18.98
CA HIS A 179 8.86 8.73 -18.65
C HIS A 179 9.25 9.10 -17.22
N SER A 180 9.85 8.13 -16.51
CA SER A 180 10.34 8.32 -15.15
C SER A 180 11.44 7.31 -14.86
N GLN A 181 12.47 7.72 -14.12
CA GLN A 181 13.50 6.81 -13.61
C GLN A 181 13.05 5.97 -12.41
N ARG A 182 11.77 6.08 -12.01
CA ARG A 182 11.22 5.31 -10.87
C ARG A 182 10.48 4.07 -11.32
N SER A 183 10.57 3.02 -10.51
CA SER A 183 9.81 1.82 -10.76
C SER A 183 8.31 2.05 -10.59
N SER A 184 7.50 1.28 -11.31
CA SER A 184 6.04 1.31 -11.21
C SER A 184 5.50 0.90 -9.84
N ASN A 185 6.28 0.18 -9.04
CA ASN A 185 5.85 -0.32 -7.73
C ASN A 185 5.96 0.70 -6.61
N GLY A 186 6.30 1.95 -6.92
CA GLY A 186 6.45 2.96 -5.90
C GLY A 186 7.44 4.03 -6.30
N LEU A 187 8.19 4.51 -5.31
CA LEU A 187 9.06 5.66 -5.47
C LEU A 187 10.54 5.30 -5.68
N ASP A 188 10.85 4.01 -5.84
CA ASP A 188 12.22 3.54 -5.99
C ASP A 188 12.79 3.87 -7.37
N LEU A 189 13.99 4.42 -7.39
CA LEU A 189 14.78 4.67 -8.60
C LEU A 189 15.46 3.36 -9.01
N SER A 190 14.87 2.55 -9.88
CA SER A 190 15.47 1.28 -10.25
C SER A 190 15.65 1.06 -11.73
N ASN A 191 14.75 1.54 -12.56
CA ASN A 191 14.78 1.32 -14.01
C ASN A 191 14.13 2.51 -14.73
N GLU A 192 14.46 2.68 -15.99
CA GLU A 192 13.83 3.67 -16.84
C GLU A 192 12.43 3.21 -17.22
N LEU A 193 11.45 3.72 -16.50
CA LEU A 193 10.04 3.55 -16.84
C LEU A 193 9.72 4.41 -18.06
N LYS A 194 9.36 3.78 -19.18
CA LYS A 194 8.89 4.48 -20.38
C LYS A 194 7.51 5.07 -20.16
N ASP A 195 6.57 4.23 -19.76
CA ASP A 195 5.22 4.63 -19.40
C ASP A 195 4.56 3.57 -18.51
N ILE A 196 3.54 4.02 -17.80
CA ILE A 196 2.65 3.18 -17.01
C ILE A 196 1.23 3.71 -17.10
N TRP A 197 0.26 2.82 -17.19
CA TRP A 197 -1.13 3.15 -17.00
C TRP A 197 -1.84 2.03 -16.26
N GLY A 198 -2.93 2.38 -15.61
CA GLY A 198 -3.74 1.41 -14.90
C GLY A 198 -5.14 1.92 -14.64
N VAL A 199 -6.01 0.97 -14.38
CA VAL A 199 -7.40 1.19 -14.01
C VAL A 199 -7.72 0.42 -12.75
N GLY A 200 -8.58 0.98 -11.91
CA GLY A 200 -9.03 0.35 -10.67
C GLY A 200 -10.45 0.72 -10.34
N ALA A 201 -11.13 -0.21 -9.70
CA ALA A 201 -12.45 0.04 -9.15
C ALA A 201 -12.56 -0.63 -7.77
N THR A 202 -13.21 0.05 -6.84
CA THR A 202 -13.61 -0.51 -5.56
C THR A 202 -15.09 -0.27 -5.32
N TYR A 203 -15.75 -1.23 -4.68
CA TYR A 203 -17.14 -1.09 -4.28
C TYR A 203 -17.35 -1.58 -2.86
N LYS A 204 -17.96 -0.74 -2.02
CA LYS A 204 -18.36 -1.09 -0.66
C LYS A 204 -19.88 -1.16 -0.60
N TYR A 205 -20.39 -2.36 -0.42
CA TYR A 205 -21.82 -2.62 -0.23
C TYR A 205 -22.12 -2.80 1.25
N LYS A 206 -23.01 -1.98 1.80
CA LYS A 206 -23.53 -2.12 3.16
C LYS A 206 -24.77 -3.02 3.07
N ILE A 207 -24.73 -4.18 3.71
CA ILE A 207 -25.87 -5.10 3.79
C ILE A 207 -26.84 -4.59 4.85
N ASP A 208 -26.28 -4.23 6.01
CA ASP A 208 -27.02 -3.63 7.13
C ASP A 208 -26.06 -2.80 8.02
N GLY A 209 -26.50 -2.41 9.22
CA GLY A 209 -25.71 -1.64 10.19
C GLY A 209 -24.46 -2.35 10.71
N LYS A 210 -24.36 -3.68 10.57
CA LYS A 210 -23.26 -4.51 11.07
C LYS A 210 -22.48 -5.19 9.95
N GLN A 211 -23.03 -5.29 8.75
CA GLN A 211 -22.48 -6.10 7.68
C GLN A 211 -22.12 -5.26 6.47
N SER A 212 -20.93 -5.48 5.93
CA SER A 212 -20.53 -4.89 4.66
C SER A 212 -19.60 -5.82 3.88
N ILE A 213 -19.69 -5.73 2.55
CA ILE A 213 -18.76 -6.35 1.61
C ILE A 213 -18.00 -5.22 0.93
N LYS A 214 -16.68 -5.36 0.80
CA LYS A 214 -15.85 -4.50 -0.01
C LYS A 214 -15.12 -5.32 -1.06
N THR A 215 -15.16 -4.86 -2.30
CA THR A 215 -14.48 -5.50 -3.43
C THR A 215 -13.53 -4.51 -4.08
N GLY A 216 -12.49 -5.02 -4.71
CA GLY A 216 -11.58 -4.25 -5.52
C GLY A 216 -11.16 -5.05 -6.76
N ILE A 217 -11.08 -4.42 -7.92
CA ILE A 217 -10.54 -4.99 -9.14
C ILE A 217 -9.61 -3.98 -9.81
N GLY A 218 -8.47 -4.45 -10.32
CA GLY A 218 -7.51 -3.56 -10.95
C GLY A 218 -6.65 -4.24 -11.98
N PHE A 219 -6.18 -3.42 -12.91
CA PHE A 219 -5.21 -3.77 -13.93
C PHE A 219 -4.19 -2.64 -14.06
N ALA A 220 -2.92 -2.99 -14.32
CA ALA A 220 -1.90 -2.04 -14.72
C ALA A 220 -0.95 -2.66 -15.74
N ARG A 221 -0.48 -1.82 -16.66
CA ARG A 221 0.60 -2.13 -17.59
C ARG A 221 1.70 -1.09 -17.49
N ASP A 222 2.94 -1.55 -17.35
CA ASP A 222 4.14 -0.73 -17.37
C ASP A 222 5.13 -1.25 -18.40
N ARG A 223 5.80 -0.31 -19.06
CA ARG A 223 6.86 -0.55 -20.04
C ARG A 223 8.16 0.08 -19.57
N PHE A 224 9.26 -0.63 -19.75
CA PHE A 224 10.58 -0.20 -19.36
C PHE A 224 11.50 -0.17 -20.58
N GLU A 225 12.31 0.88 -20.66
CA GLU A 225 13.44 0.97 -21.55
C GLU A 225 14.72 0.91 -20.71
N GLN A 226 15.72 0.19 -21.20
CA GLN A 226 17.02 0.07 -20.54
C GLN A 226 18.12 0.28 -21.56
N ALA A 227 19.11 1.10 -21.21
CA ALA A 227 20.29 1.22 -22.02
C ALA A 227 21.00 -0.14 -22.16
N ASN A 228 21.32 -0.55 -23.38
CA ASN A 228 22.02 -1.81 -23.68
C ASN A 228 21.32 -3.10 -23.22
N ARG A 229 19.99 -3.09 -22.99
CA ARG A 229 19.19 -4.26 -22.66
C ARG A 229 17.87 -4.22 -23.42
N PRO A 230 17.20 -5.37 -23.62
CA PRO A 230 15.87 -5.38 -24.21
C PRO A 230 14.89 -4.53 -23.40
N ALA A 231 14.04 -3.80 -24.11
CA ALA A 231 12.85 -3.21 -23.50
C ALA A 231 11.93 -4.35 -23.00
N TYR A 232 11.21 -4.13 -21.90
CA TYR A 232 10.31 -5.13 -21.35
C TYR A 232 9.00 -4.55 -20.84
N ASP A 233 7.98 -5.38 -20.84
CA ASP A 233 6.64 -5.00 -20.33
C ASP A 233 6.22 -5.87 -19.14
N ARG A 234 5.40 -5.27 -18.26
CA ARG A 234 4.70 -5.96 -17.19
C ARG A 234 3.20 -5.69 -17.29
N ASN A 235 2.41 -6.73 -17.09
CA ASN A 235 0.96 -6.64 -16.95
C ASN A 235 0.58 -7.24 -15.62
N ALA A 236 -0.13 -6.49 -14.78
CA ALA A 236 -0.56 -6.90 -13.45
C ALA A 236 -2.08 -6.82 -13.31
N TYR A 237 -2.65 -7.79 -12.64
CA TYR A 237 -4.08 -7.96 -12.38
C TYR A 237 -4.29 -8.24 -10.90
N ALA A 238 -5.34 -7.67 -10.32
CA ALA A 238 -5.72 -7.95 -8.95
C ALA A 238 -7.23 -7.98 -8.76
N LEU A 239 -7.66 -8.82 -7.82
CA LEU A 239 -9.01 -8.91 -7.30
C LEU A 239 -8.91 -9.00 -5.78
N GLY A 240 -9.61 -8.12 -5.07
CA GLY A 240 -9.72 -8.11 -3.62
C GLY A 240 -11.16 -8.24 -3.16
N LEU A 241 -11.38 -8.94 -2.05
CA LEU A 241 -12.66 -9.07 -1.39
C LEU A 241 -12.47 -9.03 0.12
N ALA A 242 -13.28 -8.24 0.82
CA ALA A 242 -13.38 -8.27 2.27
C ALA A 242 -14.86 -8.30 2.71
N TYR A 243 -15.11 -9.06 3.76
CA TYR A 243 -16.39 -9.09 4.44
C TYR A 243 -16.20 -8.68 5.89
N THR A 244 -17.02 -7.75 6.35
CA THR A 244 -17.06 -7.30 7.73
C THR A 244 -18.41 -7.68 8.34
N TYR A 245 -18.35 -8.34 9.47
CA TYR A 245 -19.51 -8.59 10.34
C TYR A 245 -19.20 -8.05 11.73
N ASP A 246 -19.93 -7.00 12.14
CA ASP A 246 -19.75 -6.30 13.42
C ASP A 246 -18.27 -5.95 13.68
N LYS A 247 -17.61 -6.64 14.60
CA LYS A 247 -16.21 -6.44 15.01
C LYS A 247 -15.21 -7.33 14.26
N THR A 248 -15.68 -8.17 13.35
CA THR A 248 -14.83 -9.13 12.60
C THR A 248 -14.71 -8.73 11.14
N THR A 249 -13.51 -8.72 10.62
CA THR A 249 -13.25 -8.54 9.17
C THR A 249 -12.40 -9.69 8.66
N VAL A 250 -12.80 -10.27 7.54
CA VAL A 250 -12.03 -11.27 6.79
C VAL A 250 -11.85 -10.77 5.36
N GLY A 251 -10.69 -11.03 4.77
CA GLY A 251 -10.40 -10.58 3.40
C GLY A 251 -9.51 -11.55 2.65
N VAL A 252 -9.56 -11.46 1.31
CA VAL A 252 -8.71 -12.19 0.38
C VAL A 252 -8.34 -11.30 -0.79
N ASP A 253 -7.07 -11.35 -1.20
CA ASP A 253 -6.57 -10.76 -2.44
C ASP A 253 -5.96 -11.83 -3.33
N LEU A 254 -6.24 -11.74 -4.61
CA LEU A 254 -5.69 -12.58 -5.68
C LEU A 254 -4.98 -11.68 -6.67
N GLU A 255 -3.68 -11.90 -6.89
CA GLU A 255 -2.91 -11.07 -7.81
C GLU A 255 -2.05 -11.92 -8.75
N ARG A 256 -1.85 -11.40 -9.96
CA ARG A 256 -0.98 -11.98 -10.97
C ARG A 256 -0.26 -10.90 -11.75
N ARG A 257 1.06 -11.09 -11.95
CA ARG A 257 1.86 -10.23 -12.83
C ARG A 257 2.63 -11.07 -13.83
N ILE A 258 2.68 -10.61 -15.07
CA ILE A 258 3.42 -11.22 -16.18
C ILE A 258 4.41 -10.19 -16.69
N THR A 259 5.70 -10.50 -16.63
CA THR A 259 6.79 -9.70 -17.20
C THR A 259 7.37 -10.46 -18.39
N LYS A 260 7.51 -9.79 -19.55
CA LYS A 260 8.09 -10.34 -20.77
C LYS A 260 9.38 -9.61 -21.11
N ASP A 261 10.32 -10.35 -21.67
CA ASP A 261 11.58 -9.85 -22.26
C ASP A 261 12.55 -9.17 -21.26
N GLN A 262 12.33 -9.31 -19.96
CA GLN A 262 13.25 -8.79 -18.96
C GLN A 262 14.58 -9.53 -19.02
N THR A 263 15.70 -8.78 -19.16
CA THR A 263 17.08 -9.27 -19.27
C THR A 263 17.41 -9.91 -20.62
N TYR A 264 16.57 -10.79 -21.15
CA TYR A 264 16.71 -11.44 -22.45
C TYR A 264 15.38 -11.48 -23.16
N VAL A 265 15.38 -11.25 -24.48
CA VAL A 265 14.17 -11.39 -25.33
C VAL A 265 13.69 -12.85 -25.27
N GLY A 266 12.41 -13.05 -25.06
CA GLY A 266 11.77 -14.35 -24.88
C GLY A 266 11.65 -14.84 -23.43
N ASN A 267 12.34 -14.20 -22.47
CA ASN A 267 12.13 -14.49 -21.05
C ASN A 267 10.69 -14.15 -20.64
N LYS A 268 10.07 -15.03 -19.84
CA LYS A 268 8.74 -14.81 -19.27
C LYS A 268 8.73 -15.09 -17.79
N ARG A 269 8.55 -14.05 -16.99
CA ARG A 269 8.34 -14.15 -15.54
C ARG A 269 6.86 -14.09 -15.20
N ILE A 270 6.41 -15.01 -14.35
CA ILE A 270 5.04 -15.07 -13.85
C ILE A 270 5.09 -15.00 -12.33
N GLU A 271 4.44 -14.01 -11.76
CA GLU A 271 4.26 -13.84 -10.33
C GLU A 271 2.79 -14.02 -9.99
N LYS A 272 2.51 -14.73 -8.90
CA LYS A 272 1.17 -14.98 -8.38
C LYS A 272 1.17 -14.82 -6.89
N GLU A 273 0.13 -14.18 -6.36
CA GLU A 273 -0.06 -14.02 -4.93
C GLU A 273 -1.51 -14.31 -4.54
N ILE A 274 -1.67 -15.02 -3.44
CA ILE A 274 -2.94 -15.19 -2.73
C ILE A 274 -2.66 -14.74 -1.31
N ARG A 275 -3.43 -13.79 -0.81
CA ARG A 275 -3.33 -13.28 0.56
C ARG A 275 -4.66 -13.36 1.23
N THR A 276 -4.67 -13.69 2.51
CA THR A 276 -5.86 -13.68 3.35
C THR A 276 -5.57 -12.94 4.64
N VAL A 277 -6.60 -12.34 5.21
CA VAL A 277 -6.55 -11.65 6.50
C VAL A 277 -7.78 -11.96 7.31
N ALA A 278 -7.62 -12.07 8.62
CA ALA A 278 -8.69 -12.02 9.58
C ALA A 278 -8.32 -11.01 10.68
N LEU A 279 -9.24 -10.11 11.00
CA LEU A 279 -9.12 -9.13 12.07
C LEU A 279 -10.34 -9.23 12.97
N GLN A 280 -10.10 -9.26 14.28
CA GLN A 280 -11.12 -9.25 15.33
C GLN A 280 -10.85 -8.09 16.29
N LYS A 281 -11.81 -7.18 16.44
CA LYS A 281 -11.83 -6.23 17.55
C LYS A 281 -12.38 -6.94 18.79
N LEU A 282 -11.55 -7.12 19.80
CA LEU A 282 -11.94 -7.72 21.08
C LEU A 282 -12.65 -6.71 21.96
N THR A 283 -12.15 -5.49 21.98
CA THR A 283 -12.78 -4.30 22.58
C THR A 283 -12.78 -3.17 21.57
N ASP A 284 -13.21 -1.98 21.95
CA ASP A 284 -13.14 -0.81 21.09
C ASP A 284 -11.67 -0.36 20.84
N ASP A 285 -10.77 -0.68 21.77
CA ASP A 285 -9.35 -0.33 21.73
C ASP A 285 -8.42 -1.48 21.34
N LEU A 286 -8.79 -2.73 21.61
CA LEU A 286 -7.95 -3.90 21.39
C LEU A 286 -8.39 -4.68 20.16
N SER A 287 -7.47 -4.84 19.22
CA SER A 287 -7.66 -5.70 18.04
C SER A 287 -6.56 -6.75 17.94
N VAL A 288 -6.94 -7.93 17.44
CA VAL A 288 -6.01 -8.98 17.03
C VAL A 288 -6.22 -9.30 15.55
N TYR A 289 -5.16 -9.66 14.86
CA TYR A 289 -5.24 -9.96 13.43
C TYR A 289 -4.21 -11.01 13.02
N THR A 290 -4.53 -11.71 11.96
CA THR A 290 -3.64 -12.71 11.35
C THR A 290 -3.72 -12.61 9.84
N MET A 291 -2.60 -12.90 9.17
CA MET A 291 -2.52 -12.96 7.72
C MET A 291 -1.78 -14.21 7.27
N TYR A 292 -2.18 -14.72 6.13
CA TYR A 292 -1.45 -15.74 5.39
C TYR A 292 -1.29 -15.30 3.94
N ALA A 293 -0.09 -15.54 3.37
CA ALA A 293 0.14 -15.32 1.95
C ALA A 293 0.93 -16.48 1.32
N TYR A 294 0.50 -16.88 0.14
CA TYR A 294 1.25 -17.71 -0.78
C TYR A 294 1.69 -16.86 -1.97
N LYS A 295 3.00 -16.80 -2.19
CA LYS A 295 3.60 -16.05 -3.29
C LYS A 295 4.47 -16.97 -4.13
N GLU A 296 4.27 -16.98 -5.44
CA GLU A 296 5.07 -17.71 -6.40
C GLU A 296 5.63 -16.74 -7.45
N ASN A 297 6.94 -16.82 -7.68
CA ASN A 297 7.63 -16.11 -8.76
C ASN A 297 8.36 -17.17 -9.61
N LYS A 298 7.97 -17.31 -10.87
CA LYS A 298 8.53 -18.26 -11.81
C LYS A 298 9.10 -17.52 -13.04
N LEU A 299 10.37 -17.72 -13.33
CA LEU A 299 10.99 -17.32 -14.58
C LEU A 299 11.08 -18.55 -15.49
N ASN A 300 10.43 -18.48 -16.65
CA ASN A 300 10.71 -19.36 -17.78
C ASN A 300 11.76 -18.65 -18.63
N ALA A 301 12.95 -19.19 -18.63
CA ALA A 301 14.11 -18.61 -19.30
C ALA A 301 14.19 -19.09 -20.76
N VAL A 302 14.90 -18.33 -21.58
CA VAL A 302 15.24 -18.75 -22.95
C VAL A 302 16.32 -19.84 -22.92
N SER A 303 16.50 -20.54 -24.04
CA SER A 303 17.53 -21.59 -24.19
C SER A 303 18.91 -21.08 -23.77
N GLY A 304 19.63 -21.90 -23.02
CA GLY A 304 20.96 -21.57 -22.48
C GLY A 304 20.93 -20.81 -21.14
N GLN A 305 19.75 -20.46 -20.63
CA GLN A 305 19.57 -19.80 -19.33
C GLN A 305 18.81 -20.73 -18.36
N ASN A 306 18.92 -20.46 -17.08
CA ASN A 306 18.28 -21.27 -16.05
C ASN A 306 16.85 -20.80 -15.74
N ASP A 307 15.90 -21.72 -15.79
CA ASP A 307 14.59 -21.53 -15.19
C ASP A 307 14.72 -21.35 -13.69
N THR A 308 14.03 -20.37 -13.14
CA THR A 308 14.00 -20.19 -11.69
C THR A 308 12.57 -20.16 -11.17
N LYS A 309 12.40 -20.66 -9.95
CA LYS A 309 11.11 -20.60 -9.25
C LYS A 309 11.34 -20.35 -7.77
N ARG A 310 10.64 -19.36 -7.23
CA ARG A 310 10.60 -19.06 -5.80
C ARG A 310 9.17 -19.22 -5.30
N ARG A 311 9.00 -20.01 -4.26
CA ARG A 311 7.74 -20.13 -3.52
C ARG A 311 7.94 -19.60 -2.11
N ASN A 312 7.04 -18.78 -1.65
CA ASN A 312 7.06 -18.23 -0.31
C ASN A 312 5.69 -18.42 0.34
N ASN A 313 5.66 -19.13 1.48
CA ASN A 313 4.53 -19.19 2.39
C ASN A 313 4.84 -18.25 3.55
N GLN A 314 3.96 -17.30 3.78
CA GLN A 314 4.10 -16.28 4.82
C GLN A 314 2.93 -16.40 5.78
N PHE A 315 3.22 -16.31 7.05
CA PHE A 315 2.22 -16.24 8.11
C PHE A 315 2.57 -15.07 9.02
N MET A 316 1.57 -14.30 9.41
CA MET A 316 1.73 -13.18 10.33
C MET A 316 0.59 -13.18 11.34
N VAL A 317 0.91 -12.82 12.57
CA VAL A 317 -0.04 -12.54 13.65
C VAL A 317 0.35 -11.25 14.33
N GLY A 318 -0.63 -10.46 14.72
CA GLY A 318 -0.41 -9.20 15.41
C GLY A 318 -1.55 -8.81 16.34
N SER A 319 -1.25 -7.87 17.20
CA SER A 319 -2.22 -7.22 18.07
C SER A 319 -1.89 -5.73 18.16
N GLU A 320 -2.92 -4.92 18.29
CA GLU A 320 -2.80 -3.47 18.50
C GLU A 320 -3.75 -3.01 19.60
N TYR A 321 -3.30 -2.03 20.34
CA TYR A 321 -4.07 -1.41 21.41
C TYR A 321 -4.01 0.12 21.29
N TYR A 322 -5.17 0.77 21.26
CA TYR A 322 -5.30 2.22 21.30
C TYR A 322 -5.21 2.71 22.73
N LEU A 323 -4.26 3.61 22.97
CA LEU A 323 -3.95 4.18 24.28
C LEU A 323 -4.74 5.48 24.45
N PHE A 324 -5.32 5.69 25.62
CA PHE A 324 -5.99 6.94 26.00
C PHE A 324 -7.08 7.39 25.01
N SER A 325 -7.80 6.46 24.38
CA SER A 325 -8.72 6.76 23.27
C SER A 325 -9.81 7.74 23.69
N ASP A 326 -10.43 7.60 24.84
CA ASP A 326 -11.45 8.51 25.34
C ASP A 326 -10.92 9.94 25.59
N TYR A 327 -9.66 10.06 26.04
CA TYR A 327 -9.02 11.35 26.28
C TYR A 327 -8.54 12.02 24.99
N LEU A 328 -8.01 11.26 24.06
CA LEU A 328 -7.41 11.77 22.82
C LEU A 328 -8.45 12.06 21.73
N LYS A 329 -9.58 11.35 21.73
CA LYS A 329 -10.63 11.46 20.75
C LYS A 329 -11.20 12.90 20.56
N PRO A 330 -11.46 13.68 21.63
CA PRO A 330 -11.88 15.06 21.49
C PRO A 330 -10.87 15.97 20.80
N MET A 331 -9.57 15.63 20.89
CA MET A 331 -8.47 16.35 20.26
C MET A 331 -8.20 15.88 18.83
N ASN A 332 -8.98 14.92 18.33
CA ASN A 332 -8.70 14.24 17.09
C ASN A 332 -7.32 13.60 17.03
N LEU A 333 -6.79 13.13 18.14
CA LEU A 333 -5.52 12.42 18.21
C LEU A 333 -5.77 10.93 18.43
N LYS A 334 -4.88 10.10 17.93
CA LYS A 334 -4.85 8.67 18.26
C LYS A 334 -3.42 8.24 18.55
N LEU A 335 -3.28 7.44 19.58
CA LEU A 335 -2.00 6.80 19.95
C LEU A 335 -2.26 5.30 20.06
N LYS A 336 -1.45 4.48 19.39
CA LYS A 336 -1.52 3.03 19.51
C LYS A 336 -0.15 2.40 19.69
N ALA A 337 -0.11 1.31 20.44
CA ALA A 337 0.98 0.37 20.49
C ALA A 337 0.58 -0.92 19.76
N PHE A 338 1.56 -1.64 19.19
CA PHE A 338 1.30 -2.90 18.51
C PHE A 338 2.51 -3.84 18.64
N VAL A 339 2.21 -5.13 18.51
CA VAL A 339 3.19 -6.19 18.35
C VAL A 339 2.80 -7.05 17.16
N GLU A 340 3.79 -7.42 16.34
CA GLU A 340 3.60 -8.28 15.17
C GLU A 340 4.71 -9.31 15.09
N TRP A 341 4.37 -10.51 14.67
CA TRP A 341 5.32 -11.56 14.35
C TRP A 341 4.98 -12.17 12.99
N GLN A 342 6.01 -12.40 12.18
CA GLN A 342 5.89 -12.96 10.84
C GLN A 342 6.90 -14.11 10.66
N SER A 343 6.49 -15.16 9.98
CA SER A 343 7.35 -16.25 9.53
C SER A 343 7.22 -16.45 8.02
N ASN A 344 8.37 -16.45 7.32
CA ASN A 344 8.47 -16.69 5.89
C ASN A 344 9.16 -18.03 5.63
N HIS A 345 8.54 -18.88 4.83
CA HIS A 345 9.10 -20.15 4.39
C HIS A 345 9.30 -20.12 2.88
N ILE A 346 10.53 -19.85 2.46
CA ILE A 346 10.91 -19.70 1.06
C ILE A 346 11.57 -21.00 0.57
N LYS A 347 11.16 -21.46 -0.61
CA LYS A 347 11.81 -22.55 -1.36
C LYS A 347 12.22 -22.02 -2.73
N ASN A 348 13.49 -22.14 -3.07
CA ASN A 348 14.04 -21.77 -4.36
C ASN A 348 14.32 -23.02 -5.19
N PHE A 349 14.10 -22.91 -6.50
CA PHE A 349 14.30 -23.97 -7.48
C PHE A 349 15.05 -23.41 -8.69
N THR A 350 15.93 -24.21 -9.27
CA THR A 350 16.65 -23.94 -10.52
C THR A 350 16.47 -25.14 -11.42
N ASN A 351 16.00 -24.94 -12.66
CA ASN A 351 15.71 -25.99 -13.63
C ASN A 351 14.86 -27.14 -13.05
N GLY A 352 13.83 -26.78 -12.28
CA GLY A 352 12.93 -27.74 -11.63
C GLY A 352 13.45 -28.34 -10.31
N ASN A 353 14.76 -28.32 -10.08
CA ASN A 353 15.38 -28.88 -8.88
C ASN A 353 15.42 -27.85 -7.74
N LYS A 354 15.15 -28.32 -6.52
CA LYS A 354 15.24 -27.46 -5.33
C LYS A 354 16.72 -27.06 -5.12
N SER A 355 16.98 -25.74 -5.01
CA SER A 355 18.33 -25.20 -4.80
C SER A 355 18.57 -24.75 -3.35
N SER A 356 17.56 -24.20 -2.69
CA SER A 356 17.68 -23.78 -1.30
C SER A 356 16.33 -23.66 -0.58
N ARG A 357 16.41 -23.55 0.75
CA ARG A 357 15.31 -23.19 1.64
C ARG A 357 15.74 -22.06 2.56
N VAL A 358 14.87 -21.06 2.71
CA VAL A 358 15.09 -19.95 3.66
C VAL A 358 13.91 -19.90 4.64
N ARG A 359 14.20 -19.67 5.90
CA ARG A 359 13.25 -19.29 6.93
C ARG A 359 13.62 -17.93 7.48
N ASP A 360 12.69 -17.01 7.44
CA ASP A 360 12.80 -15.71 8.08
C ASP A 360 11.71 -15.57 9.13
N ASN A 361 12.10 -15.22 10.35
CA ASN A 361 11.18 -14.82 11.39
C ASN A 361 11.46 -13.36 11.74
N VAL A 362 10.43 -12.57 11.81
CA VAL A 362 10.51 -11.14 12.12
C VAL A 362 9.55 -10.85 13.25
N THR A 363 10.05 -10.16 14.28
CA THR A 363 9.23 -9.60 15.36
C THR A 363 9.35 -8.09 15.32
N VAL A 364 8.23 -7.40 15.44
CA VAL A 364 8.17 -5.94 15.52
C VAL A 364 7.34 -5.56 16.75
N ILE A 365 7.85 -4.59 17.49
CA ILE A 365 7.10 -3.87 18.52
C ILE A 365 7.13 -2.41 18.13
N GLY A 366 5.98 -1.75 18.09
CA GLY A 366 5.92 -0.39 17.60
C GLY A 366 4.85 0.46 18.28
N ALA A 367 4.97 1.76 18.05
CA ALA A 367 3.97 2.74 18.44
C ALA A 367 3.70 3.71 17.30
N ARG A 368 2.47 4.18 17.21
CA ARG A 368 2.04 5.16 16.21
C ARG A 368 1.14 6.20 16.84
N ALA A 369 1.49 7.46 16.64
CA ALA A 369 0.63 8.59 16.92
C ALA A 369 0.12 9.17 15.61
N TYR A 370 -1.15 9.62 15.59
CA TYR A 370 -1.80 10.23 14.43
C TYR A 370 -2.47 11.53 14.85
N TRP A 371 -2.43 12.53 13.96
CA TRP A 371 -3.09 13.84 14.10
C TRP A 371 -3.58 14.36 12.76
#